data_e21c1d4816b844476491185d8a8be397
#
_entry.id   e21c1d4816b844476491185d8a8be397
#
_cell.length_a   1.000
_cell.length_b   1.000
_cell.length_c   1.000
_cell.angle_alpha   90.00
_cell.angle_beta   90.00
_cell.angle_gamma   90.00
#
_symmetry.space_group_name_H-M   'P 1'
#
loop_
_entity.id
_entity.type
_entity.pdbx_description
1 polymer ?
#
loop_
_entity_poly.entity_id
_entity_poly.type
_entity_poly.pdbx_seq_one_letter_code
_entity_poly.pdbx_strand_id
1 'polypeptide(L)'
;MRAFIFPGQGSQAVGMGKALSDASPVAKAVFQEVDEALGQHLFRLMTEGPEDQLVLTENAQPAIMANAIATLRVLEQDGGIALSARADFVAGHSLGEYSALCAAGAFDLATTARLLKLRGQAMQAAVPVGEGAMAALLGADYALAEAICAEAAQGEICQAANDNGGGQVVISGHKAAVERAMALSKEKGVKRALPLPVSAPFHCALMQPAADAMAEALAAAPIRPPLIPIYANVTAAPAADPDLIRELLVQQVTGTVRWRESVEAMWAAGVTDFVEFGAKILGPMVKRIAPDATVTSVVTMADIETLARTF
;
A
#
# COMPACT_ATOMS: atom_id res chain seq x y z
N MET A 1 0.16 17.21 15.01
CA MET A 1 1.03 16.08 14.60
C MET A 1 0.81 15.78 13.13
N ARG A 2 1.80 15.15 12.50
CA ARG A 2 1.79 14.86 11.06
C ARG A 2 2.11 13.39 10.78
N ALA A 3 1.44 12.79 9.80
CA ALA A 3 1.77 11.47 9.27
C ALA A 3 2.20 11.55 7.81
N PHE A 4 3.27 10.85 7.45
CA PHE A 4 3.64 10.61 6.07
C PHE A 4 3.07 9.28 5.61
N ILE A 5 2.32 9.30 4.51
CA ILE A 5 1.57 8.14 4.04
C ILE A 5 1.98 7.73 2.62
N PHE A 6 1.95 6.41 2.38
CA PHE A 6 2.50 5.80 1.18
C PHE A 6 1.44 4.94 0.48
N PRO A 7 1.21 5.15 -0.83
CA PRO A 7 0.13 4.50 -1.56
C PRO A 7 0.37 3.01 -1.79
N GLY A 8 -0.73 2.31 -2.03
CA GLY A 8 -0.77 0.92 -2.46
C GLY A 8 -0.98 0.75 -3.96
N GLN A 9 -1.27 -0.48 -4.36
CA GLN A 9 -1.53 -0.86 -5.74
C GLN A 9 -2.72 -0.09 -6.32
N GLY A 10 -2.64 0.23 -7.62
CA GLY A 10 -3.59 1.10 -8.32
C GLY A 10 -3.06 2.52 -8.54
N SER A 11 -1.90 2.86 -7.97
CA SER A 11 -1.23 4.14 -8.19
C SER A 11 -0.18 4.11 -9.32
N GLN A 12 0.15 2.92 -9.86
CA GLN A 12 1.07 2.76 -10.98
C GLN A 12 0.45 3.27 -12.29
N ALA A 13 1.28 3.92 -13.11
CA ALA A 13 0.92 4.36 -14.45
C ALA A 13 2.18 4.46 -15.31
N VAL A 14 2.09 4.13 -16.61
CA VAL A 14 3.21 4.35 -17.54
C VAL A 14 3.53 5.84 -17.61
N GLY A 15 4.82 6.15 -17.52
CA GLY A 15 5.34 7.52 -17.40
C GLY A 15 5.65 7.93 -15.95
N MET A 16 5.24 7.13 -14.94
CA MET A 16 5.49 7.44 -13.53
C MET A 16 6.99 7.56 -13.24
N GLY A 17 7.36 8.56 -12.44
CA GLY A 17 8.74 8.82 -12.05
C GLY A 17 9.61 9.49 -13.11
N LYS A 18 9.20 9.53 -14.40
CA LYS A 18 10.03 10.07 -15.48
C LYS A 18 10.38 11.54 -15.25
N ALA A 19 9.39 12.39 -15.10
CA ALA A 19 9.62 13.83 -14.90
C ALA A 19 10.47 14.13 -13.65
N LEU A 20 10.27 13.34 -12.59
CA LEU A 20 11.04 13.46 -11.35
C LEU A 20 12.52 13.07 -11.57
N SER A 21 12.76 11.97 -12.27
CA SER A 21 14.11 11.51 -12.63
C SER A 21 14.84 12.47 -13.55
N ASP A 22 14.12 13.06 -14.51
CA ASP A 22 14.69 14.04 -15.43
C ASP A 22 15.09 15.35 -14.71
N ALA A 23 14.37 15.71 -13.65
CA ALA A 23 14.56 16.94 -12.89
C ALA A 23 15.54 16.82 -11.72
N SER A 24 15.71 15.63 -11.12
CA SER A 24 16.53 15.42 -9.93
C SER A 24 17.47 14.22 -10.06
N PRO A 25 18.80 14.42 -9.89
CA PRO A 25 19.76 13.32 -9.84
C PRO A 25 19.51 12.40 -8.62
N VAL A 26 18.93 12.92 -7.56
CA VAL A 26 18.53 12.14 -6.36
C VAL A 26 17.45 11.13 -6.71
N ALA A 27 16.41 11.56 -7.40
CA ALA A 27 15.34 10.64 -7.87
C ALA A 27 15.90 9.59 -8.84
N LYS A 28 16.76 10.03 -9.78
CA LYS A 28 17.41 9.13 -10.74
C LYS A 28 18.22 8.04 -10.02
N ALA A 29 18.96 8.39 -8.98
CA ALA A 29 19.73 7.43 -8.20
C ALA A 29 18.86 6.41 -7.50
N VAL A 30 17.67 6.79 -6.99
CA VAL A 30 16.71 5.86 -6.38
C VAL A 30 16.24 4.81 -7.41
N PHE A 31 15.86 5.23 -8.60
CA PHE A 31 15.42 4.29 -9.65
C PHE A 31 16.54 3.37 -10.12
N GLN A 32 17.77 3.88 -10.23
CA GLN A 32 18.94 3.07 -10.56
C GLN A 32 19.24 2.02 -9.48
N GLU A 33 19.21 2.40 -8.20
CA GLU A 33 19.43 1.46 -7.08
C GLU A 33 18.37 0.35 -7.07
N VAL A 34 17.11 0.67 -7.36
CA VAL A 34 16.04 -0.34 -7.47
C VAL A 34 16.27 -1.28 -8.66
N ASP A 35 16.63 -0.76 -9.83
CA ASP A 35 16.95 -1.57 -11.02
C ASP A 35 18.12 -2.52 -10.72
N GLU A 36 19.18 -2.04 -10.10
CA GLU A 36 20.35 -2.84 -9.69
C GLU A 36 19.97 -3.92 -8.65
N ALA A 37 19.18 -3.54 -7.63
CA ALA A 37 18.75 -4.47 -6.59
C ALA A 37 17.90 -5.63 -7.12
N LEU A 38 17.12 -5.38 -8.16
CA LEU A 38 16.25 -6.37 -8.80
C LEU A 38 16.91 -7.11 -9.99
N GLY A 39 18.03 -6.61 -10.51
CA GLY A 39 18.62 -7.09 -11.77
C GLY A 39 17.63 -6.95 -12.94
N GLN A 40 16.79 -5.91 -12.91
CA GLN A 40 15.70 -5.68 -13.86
C GLN A 40 15.64 -4.21 -14.26
N HIS A 41 15.34 -3.92 -15.51
CA HIS A 41 15.07 -2.54 -15.95
C HIS A 41 13.66 -2.09 -15.58
N LEU A 42 13.36 -2.06 -14.27
CA LEU A 42 12.04 -1.69 -13.78
C LEU A 42 11.71 -0.23 -14.11
N PHE A 43 12.67 0.68 -13.99
CA PHE A 43 12.45 2.09 -14.32
C PHE A 43 12.08 2.30 -15.80
N ARG A 44 12.67 1.53 -16.70
CA ARG A 44 12.26 1.55 -18.10
C ARG A 44 10.81 1.08 -18.26
N LEU A 45 10.41 0.00 -17.56
CA LEU A 45 9.02 -0.45 -17.57
C LEU A 45 8.07 0.62 -17.01
N MET A 46 8.47 1.33 -15.94
CA MET A 46 7.69 2.43 -15.35
C MET A 46 7.47 3.58 -16.32
N THR A 47 8.48 3.92 -17.12
CA THR A 47 8.46 5.11 -18.00
C THR A 47 7.93 4.84 -19.40
N GLU A 48 8.20 3.67 -19.95
CA GLU A 48 7.91 3.31 -21.35
C GLU A 48 6.84 2.22 -21.48
N GLY A 49 6.53 1.49 -20.40
CA GLY A 49 5.61 0.35 -20.41
C GLY A 49 6.25 -0.90 -21.04
N PRO A 50 5.45 -1.87 -21.48
CA PRO A 50 4.00 -1.78 -21.67
C PRO A 50 3.18 -1.84 -20.37
N GLU A 51 1.96 -1.30 -20.39
CA GLU A 51 1.10 -1.18 -19.22
C GLU A 51 0.71 -2.53 -18.64
N ASP A 52 0.42 -3.52 -19.49
CA ASP A 52 0.05 -4.88 -19.08
C ASP A 52 1.16 -5.59 -18.26
N GLN A 53 2.42 -5.21 -18.47
CA GLN A 53 3.54 -5.69 -17.66
C GLN A 53 3.70 -4.88 -16.36
N LEU A 54 3.46 -3.58 -16.40
CA LEU A 54 3.59 -2.72 -15.21
C LEU A 54 2.50 -3.03 -14.16
N VAL A 55 1.30 -3.40 -14.59
CA VAL A 55 0.19 -3.73 -13.68
C VAL A 55 0.35 -5.09 -12.99
N LEU A 56 1.23 -5.97 -13.48
CA LEU A 56 1.55 -7.21 -12.77
C LEU A 56 2.08 -6.88 -11.38
N THR A 57 1.49 -7.53 -10.37
CA THR A 57 1.77 -7.16 -8.98
C THR A 57 3.25 -7.26 -8.60
N GLU A 58 4.00 -8.18 -9.20
CA GLU A 58 5.44 -8.31 -9.01
C GLU A 58 6.27 -7.10 -9.53
N ASN A 59 5.73 -6.34 -10.48
CA ASN A 59 6.34 -5.12 -11.02
C ASN A 59 5.72 -3.87 -10.38
N ALA A 60 4.40 -3.85 -10.19
CA ALA A 60 3.69 -2.71 -9.63
C ALA A 60 4.16 -2.39 -8.20
N GLN A 61 4.35 -3.41 -7.35
CA GLN A 61 4.73 -3.18 -5.95
C GLN A 61 6.08 -2.45 -5.83
N PRO A 62 7.20 -2.93 -6.40
CA PRO A 62 8.46 -2.22 -6.32
C PRO A 62 8.46 -0.89 -7.10
N ALA A 63 7.68 -0.76 -8.18
CA ALA A 63 7.57 0.48 -8.94
C ALA A 63 6.90 1.60 -8.13
N ILE A 64 5.79 1.31 -7.46
CA ILE A 64 5.08 2.26 -6.59
C ILE A 64 5.98 2.70 -5.43
N MET A 65 6.65 1.74 -4.78
CA MET A 65 7.61 2.03 -3.72
C MET A 65 8.74 2.93 -4.21
N ALA A 66 9.38 2.60 -5.34
CA ALA A 66 10.48 3.38 -5.89
C ALA A 66 10.07 4.83 -6.19
N ASN A 67 8.87 5.04 -6.77
CA ASN A 67 8.35 6.36 -7.05
C ASN A 67 8.07 7.18 -5.77
N ALA A 68 7.48 6.56 -4.76
CA ALA A 68 7.20 7.21 -3.48
C ALA A 68 8.49 7.57 -2.72
N ILE A 69 9.47 6.67 -2.68
CA ILE A 69 10.77 6.91 -2.03
C ILE A 69 11.59 7.94 -2.81
N ALA A 70 11.56 7.91 -4.15
CA ALA A 70 12.23 8.95 -4.95
C ALA A 70 11.66 10.33 -4.63
N THR A 71 10.34 10.47 -4.55
CA THR A 71 9.67 11.72 -4.20
C THR A 71 10.08 12.21 -2.80
N LEU A 72 10.10 11.32 -1.81
CA LEU A 72 10.53 11.66 -0.46
C LEU A 72 12.01 12.07 -0.41
N ARG A 73 12.90 11.31 -1.05
CA ARG A 73 14.34 11.60 -1.02
C ARG A 73 14.71 12.92 -1.69
N VAL A 74 13.98 13.33 -2.74
CA VAL A 74 14.13 14.66 -3.31
C VAL A 74 13.75 15.73 -2.28
N LEU A 75 12.65 15.57 -1.57
CA LEU A 75 12.28 16.48 -0.48
C LEU A 75 13.36 16.54 0.61
N GLU A 76 13.92 15.39 0.99
CA GLU A 76 14.95 15.33 2.04
C GLU A 76 16.27 15.98 1.62
N GLN A 77 16.78 15.66 0.44
CA GLN A 77 18.11 16.09 0.00
C GLN A 77 18.08 17.48 -0.64
N ASP A 78 17.17 17.71 -1.59
CA ASP A 78 17.09 18.99 -2.30
C ASP A 78 16.29 20.02 -1.48
N GLY A 79 15.31 19.56 -0.69
CA GLY A 79 14.51 20.41 0.20
C GLY A 79 15.13 20.64 1.59
N GLY A 80 16.15 19.88 1.97
CA GLY A 80 16.78 19.97 3.30
C GLY A 80 15.87 19.53 4.45
N ILE A 81 14.91 18.62 4.20
CA ILE A 81 13.86 18.22 5.13
C ILE A 81 14.08 16.77 5.58
N ALA A 82 14.47 16.56 6.83
CA ALA A 82 14.55 15.21 7.38
C ALA A 82 13.15 14.69 7.79
N LEU A 83 12.79 13.46 7.36
CA LEU A 83 11.51 12.83 7.71
C LEU A 83 11.25 12.84 9.21
N SER A 84 12.21 12.40 10.02
CA SER A 84 12.09 12.31 11.47
C SER A 84 11.90 13.65 12.20
N ALA A 85 12.21 14.76 11.53
CA ALA A 85 11.99 16.09 12.06
C ALA A 85 10.61 16.67 11.68
N ARG A 86 9.89 16.02 10.77
CA ARG A 86 8.67 16.59 10.16
C ARG A 86 7.47 15.67 10.20
N ALA A 87 7.65 14.39 10.55
CA ALA A 87 6.55 13.45 10.75
C ALA A 87 6.65 12.78 12.11
N ASP A 88 5.51 12.53 12.72
CA ASP A 88 5.38 11.82 13.99
C ASP A 88 5.13 10.32 13.76
N PHE A 89 4.51 9.99 12.62
CA PHE A 89 4.21 8.62 12.19
C PHE A 89 4.41 8.46 10.69
N VAL A 90 4.66 7.22 10.30
CA VAL A 90 4.51 6.76 8.91
C VAL A 90 3.40 5.72 8.83
N ALA A 91 2.71 5.66 7.70
CA ALA A 91 1.74 4.61 7.40
C ALA A 91 1.72 4.34 5.89
N GLY A 92 1.29 3.16 5.49
CA GLY A 92 1.15 2.84 4.08
C GLY A 92 0.07 1.80 3.86
N HIS A 93 -0.57 1.83 2.69
CA HIS A 93 -1.63 0.89 2.35
C HIS A 93 -1.05 -0.34 1.67
N SER A 94 -1.19 -1.52 2.27
CA SER A 94 -0.69 -2.80 1.74
C SER A 94 0.82 -2.74 1.43
N LEU A 95 1.26 -2.82 0.18
CA LEU A 95 2.67 -2.63 -0.19
C LEU A 95 3.26 -1.30 0.32
N GLY A 96 2.43 -0.29 0.47
CA GLY A 96 2.83 1.02 1.00
C GLY A 96 3.36 0.96 2.43
N GLU A 97 3.01 -0.07 3.21
CA GLU A 97 3.60 -0.30 4.53
C GLU A 97 5.11 -0.58 4.44
N TYR A 98 5.56 -1.31 3.40
CA TYR A 98 6.98 -1.49 3.10
C TYR A 98 7.65 -0.18 2.67
N SER A 99 6.97 0.64 1.88
CA SER A 99 7.46 1.98 1.50
C SER A 99 7.62 2.88 2.73
N ALA A 100 6.66 2.85 3.65
CA ALA A 100 6.70 3.57 4.91
C ALA A 100 7.87 3.12 5.80
N LEU A 101 8.12 1.82 5.89
CA LEU A 101 9.26 1.26 6.62
C LEU A 101 10.61 1.63 5.98
N CYS A 102 10.69 1.63 4.65
CA CYS A 102 11.85 2.13 3.93
C CYS A 102 12.10 3.60 4.21
N ALA A 103 11.07 4.43 4.15
CA ALA A 103 11.13 5.86 4.46
C ALA A 103 11.60 6.12 5.89
N ALA A 104 11.14 5.32 6.86
CA ALA A 104 11.54 5.40 8.26
C ALA A 104 12.88 4.70 8.57
N GLY A 105 13.59 4.18 7.57
CA GLY A 105 14.92 3.58 7.72
C GLY A 105 14.94 2.18 8.34
N ALA A 106 13.78 1.54 8.49
CA ALA A 106 13.69 0.17 9.00
C ALA A 106 14.29 -0.84 8.02
N PHE A 107 14.02 -0.68 6.73
CA PHE A 107 14.68 -1.39 5.63
C PHE A 107 15.45 -0.40 4.76
N ASP A 108 16.56 -0.81 4.15
CA ASP A 108 17.16 -0.07 3.05
C ASP A 108 16.35 -0.23 1.75
N LEU A 109 16.62 0.63 0.78
CA LEU A 109 15.88 0.66 -0.48
C LEU A 109 16.00 -0.65 -1.27
N ALA A 110 17.22 -1.20 -1.36
CA ALA A 110 17.50 -2.43 -2.09
C ALA A 110 16.79 -3.65 -1.48
N THR A 111 16.81 -3.75 -0.14
CA THR A 111 16.08 -4.79 0.60
C THR A 111 14.58 -4.66 0.38
N THR A 112 14.04 -3.43 0.48
CA THR A 112 12.61 -3.16 0.25
C THR A 112 12.18 -3.56 -1.16
N ALA A 113 12.97 -3.21 -2.17
CA ALA A 113 12.71 -3.58 -3.56
C ALA A 113 12.63 -5.10 -3.75
N ARG A 114 13.61 -5.84 -3.20
CA ARG A 114 13.63 -7.31 -3.28
C ARG A 114 12.47 -7.95 -2.53
N LEU A 115 12.14 -7.47 -1.34
CA LEU A 115 10.99 -7.96 -0.57
C LEU A 115 9.67 -7.74 -1.32
N LEU A 116 9.46 -6.57 -1.93
CA LEU A 116 8.25 -6.27 -2.68
C LEU A 116 8.16 -7.04 -4.01
N LYS A 117 9.29 -7.26 -4.68
CA LYS A 117 9.32 -8.14 -5.86
C LYS A 117 8.91 -9.56 -5.50
N LEU A 118 9.52 -10.13 -4.46
CA LEU A 118 9.17 -11.46 -3.97
C LEU A 118 7.71 -11.54 -3.49
N ARG A 119 7.25 -10.53 -2.74
CA ARG A 119 5.87 -10.43 -2.29
C ARG A 119 4.88 -10.49 -3.45
N GLY A 120 5.12 -9.70 -4.51
CA GLY A 120 4.29 -9.71 -5.71
C GLY A 120 4.29 -11.07 -6.40
N GLN A 121 5.45 -11.69 -6.56
CA GLN A 121 5.59 -13.03 -7.16
C GLN A 121 4.87 -14.10 -6.33
N ALA A 122 5.07 -14.11 -5.01
CA ALA A 122 4.45 -15.08 -4.12
C ALA A 122 2.93 -14.93 -4.08
N MET A 123 2.41 -13.70 -4.03
CA MET A 123 0.98 -13.43 -4.06
C MET A 123 0.34 -13.84 -5.40
N GLN A 124 1.03 -13.63 -6.52
CA GLN A 124 0.54 -14.07 -7.83
C GLN A 124 0.53 -15.59 -7.97
N ALA A 125 1.51 -16.27 -7.38
CA ALA A 125 1.66 -17.73 -7.43
C ALA A 125 0.74 -18.47 -6.44
N ALA A 126 0.23 -17.78 -5.40
CA ALA A 126 -0.54 -18.41 -4.32
C ALA A 126 -1.86 -19.02 -4.78
N VAL A 127 -2.46 -18.47 -5.84
CA VAL A 127 -3.74 -18.93 -6.40
C VAL A 127 -3.65 -18.93 -7.93
N PRO A 128 -4.08 -20.00 -8.60
CA PRO A 128 -4.16 -20.04 -10.06
C PRO A 128 -5.01 -18.88 -10.59
N VAL A 129 -4.58 -18.30 -11.72
CA VAL A 129 -5.32 -17.22 -12.37
C VAL A 129 -6.75 -17.68 -12.71
N GLY A 130 -7.74 -16.88 -12.30
CA GLY A 130 -9.15 -17.14 -12.54
C GLY A 130 -9.86 -17.89 -11.42
N GLU A 131 -9.15 -18.41 -10.41
CA GLU A 131 -9.77 -19.07 -9.24
C GLU A 131 -10.10 -18.08 -8.10
N GLY A 132 -9.37 -16.99 -8.02
CA GLY A 132 -9.62 -15.91 -7.07
C GLY A 132 -10.17 -14.64 -7.70
N ALA A 133 -10.79 -13.80 -6.90
CA ALA A 133 -11.29 -12.49 -7.30
C ALA A 133 -11.32 -11.51 -6.14
N MET A 134 -11.42 -10.21 -6.49
CA MET A 134 -11.68 -9.13 -5.55
C MET A 134 -12.79 -8.23 -6.09
N ALA A 135 -13.55 -7.61 -5.20
CA ALA A 135 -14.56 -6.63 -5.55
C ALA A 135 -14.63 -5.49 -4.52
N ALA A 136 -14.90 -4.28 -4.99
CA ALA A 136 -15.17 -3.14 -4.12
C ALA A 136 -16.67 -3.01 -3.86
N LEU A 137 -17.06 -3.01 -2.60
CA LEU A 137 -18.42 -2.72 -2.13
C LEU A 137 -18.48 -1.22 -1.78
N LEU A 138 -19.31 -0.47 -2.49
CA LEU A 138 -19.50 0.96 -2.27
C LEU A 138 -20.84 1.21 -1.57
N GLY A 139 -20.79 1.86 -0.42
CA GLY A 139 -21.95 2.07 0.46
C GLY A 139 -22.14 0.95 1.48
N ALA A 140 -21.10 0.16 1.75
CA ALA A 140 -21.05 -0.81 2.83
C ALA A 140 -20.03 -0.35 3.89
N ASP A 141 -20.37 -0.51 5.16
CA ASP A 141 -19.39 -0.50 6.23
C ASP A 141 -18.72 -1.87 6.37
N TYR A 142 -17.71 -1.93 7.23
CA TYR A 142 -16.92 -3.16 7.41
C TYR A 142 -17.78 -4.32 7.94
N ALA A 143 -18.66 -4.07 8.91
CA ALA A 143 -19.50 -5.11 9.51
C ALA A 143 -20.50 -5.70 8.49
N LEU A 144 -21.10 -4.86 7.65
CA LEU A 144 -21.97 -5.30 6.57
C LEU A 144 -21.19 -6.13 5.53
N ALA A 145 -19.98 -5.70 5.17
CA ALA A 145 -19.14 -6.43 4.23
C ALA A 145 -18.75 -7.83 4.78
N GLU A 146 -18.38 -7.92 6.07
CA GLU A 146 -18.11 -9.20 6.71
C GLU A 146 -19.33 -10.12 6.73
N ALA A 147 -20.52 -9.59 7.06
CA ALA A 147 -21.75 -10.37 7.05
C ALA A 147 -22.10 -10.89 5.65
N ILE A 148 -21.90 -10.06 4.61
CA ILE A 148 -22.08 -10.47 3.21
C ILE A 148 -21.09 -11.56 2.84
N CYS A 149 -19.81 -11.42 3.19
CA CYS A 149 -18.79 -12.42 2.93
C CYS A 149 -19.10 -13.77 3.61
N ALA A 150 -19.49 -13.73 4.88
CA ALA A 150 -19.84 -14.94 5.64
C ALA A 150 -21.02 -15.70 5.01
N GLU A 151 -22.07 -15.00 4.59
CA GLU A 151 -23.24 -15.60 3.93
C GLU A 151 -22.89 -16.14 2.53
N ALA A 152 -22.05 -15.43 1.79
CA ALA A 152 -21.65 -15.79 0.43
C ALA A 152 -20.59 -16.90 0.37
N ALA A 153 -19.86 -17.15 1.45
CA ALA A 153 -18.75 -18.10 1.48
C ALA A 153 -19.17 -19.53 1.12
N GLN A 154 -20.25 -20.05 1.73
CA GLN A 154 -20.79 -21.39 1.43
C GLN A 154 -19.73 -22.52 1.37
N GLY A 155 -18.77 -22.48 2.29
CA GLY A 155 -17.65 -23.43 2.33
C GLY A 155 -16.40 -23.00 1.58
N GLU A 156 -16.45 -21.88 0.83
CA GLU A 156 -15.31 -21.25 0.19
C GLU A 156 -14.81 -20.04 1.01
N ILE A 157 -13.70 -19.45 0.61
CA ILE A 157 -13.16 -18.25 1.24
C ILE A 157 -13.75 -17.02 0.57
N CYS A 158 -14.35 -16.13 1.38
CA CYS A 158 -14.72 -14.76 1.04
C CYS A 158 -14.54 -13.90 2.29
N GLN A 159 -13.71 -12.86 2.22
CA GLN A 159 -13.31 -12.07 3.37
C GLN A 159 -13.23 -10.58 3.01
N ALA A 160 -13.43 -9.71 4.00
CA ALA A 160 -13.13 -8.29 3.86
C ALA A 160 -11.60 -8.09 3.84
N ALA A 161 -11.09 -7.61 2.73
CA ALA A 161 -9.66 -7.46 2.45
C ALA A 161 -9.11 -6.06 2.79
N ASN A 162 -9.89 -5.00 2.50
CA ASN A 162 -9.49 -3.63 2.79
C ASN A 162 -10.71 -2.85 3.32
N ASP A 163 -10.55 -2.24 4.49
CA ASP A 163 -11.47 -1.23 5.00
C ASP A 163 -10.92 0.17 4.69
N ASN A 164 -11.36 0.74 3.58
CA ASN A 164 -10.86 2.01 3.06
C ASN A 164 -11.62 3.23 3.59
N GLY A 165 -12.63 3.02 4.44
CA GLY A 165 -13.45 4.09 4.97
C GLY A 165 -14.41 4.72 3.96
N GLY A 166 -15.27 5.61 4.44
CA GLY A 166 -16.26 6.30 3.59
C GLY A 166 -17.25 5.37 2.90
N GLY A 167 -17.51 4.20 3.49
CA GLY A 167 -18.40 3.19 2.92
C GLY A 167 -17.76 2.41 1.75
N GLN A 168 -16.44 2.34 1.68
CA GLN A 168 -15.72 1.54 0.70
C GLN A 168 -14.96 0.39 1.37
N VAL A 169 -15.43 -0.83 1.16
CA VAL A 169 -14.77 -2.05 1.60
C VAL A 169 -14.47 -2.94 0.40
N VAL A 170 -13.26 -3.47 0.34
CA VAL A 170 -12.86 -4.45 -0.68
C VAL A 170 -13.00 -5.85 -0.09
N ILE A 171 -13.61 -6.75 -0.84
CA ILE A 171 -13.73 -8.17 -0.51
C ILE A 171 -12.85 -9.01 -1.43
N SER A 172 -12.40 -10.16 -0.93
CA SER A 172 -11.44 -11.03 -1.59
C SER A 172 -11.70 -12.50 -1.25
N GLY A 173 -11.46 -13.39 -2.20
CA GLY A 173 -11.64 -14.83 -1.98
C GLY A 173 -11.73 -15.62 -3.26
N HIS A 174 -12.34 -16.81 -3.16
CA HIS A 174 -12.67 -17.62 -4.33
C HIS A 174 -13.62 -16.85 -5.25
N LYS A 175 -13.39 -16.94 -6.55
CA LYS A 175 -14.13 -16.18 -7.55
C LYS A 175 -15.64 -16.37 -7.41
N ALA A 176 -16.11 -17.62 -7.28
CA ALA A 176 -17.54 -17.90 -7.14
C ALA A 176 -18.14 -17.28 -5.86
N ALA A 177 -17.41 -17.33 -4.73
CA ALA A 177 -17.84 -16.72 -3.48
C ALA A 177 -17.91 -15.19 -3.56
N VAL A 178 -16.92 -14.55 -4.21
CA VAL A 178 -16.93 -13.10 -4.45
C VAL A 178 -18.09 -12.69 -5.38
N GLU A 179 -18.38 -13.47 -6.43
CA GLU A 179 -19.52 -13.24 -7.32
C GLU A 179 -20.85 -13.35 -6.57
N ARG A 180 -21.02 -14.35 -5.68
CA ARG A 180 -22.19 -14.47 -4.80
C ARG A 180 -22.31 -13.28 -3.86
N ALA A 181 -21.17 -12.84 -3.27
CA ALA A 181 -21.14 -11.67 -2.39
C ALA A 181 -21.56 -10.39 -3.12
N MET A 182 -21.12 -10.21 -4.36
CA MET A 182 -21.54 -9.09 -5.20
C MET A 182 -23.05 -9.10 -5.50
N ALA A 183 -23.62 -10.28 -5.78
CA ALA A 183 -25.06 -10.44 -6.00
C ALA A 183 -25.85 -10.13 -4.71
N LEU A 184 -25.45 -10.74 -3.59
CA LEU A 184 -26.06 -10.56 -2.27
C LEU A 184 -25.97 -9.10 -1.79
N SER A 185 -24.88 -8.41 -2.11
CA SER A 185 -24.68 -7.01 -1.68
C SER A 185 -25.80 -6.09 -2.17
N LYS A 186 -26.37 -6.32 -3.36
CA LYS A 186 -27.51 -5.55 -3.88
C LYS A 186 -28.75 -5.73 -3.01
N GLU A 187 -29.02 -6.96 -2.57
CA GLU A 187 -30.16 -7.29 -1.71
C GLU A 187 -30.00 -6.68 -0.31
N LYS A 188 -28.77 -6.53 0.16
CA LYS A 188 -28.41 -5.93 1.46
C LYS A 188 -28.31 -4.40 1.42
N GLY A 189 -28.65 -3.75 0.30
CA GLY A 189 -28.69 -2.29 0.19
C GLY A 189 -27.36 -1.62 -0.10
N VAL A 190 -26.32 -2.38 -0.49
CA VAL A 190 -25.04 -1.82 -0.95
C VAL A 190 -25.27 -1.09 -2.28
N LYS A 191 -24.79 0.13 -2.38
CA LYS A 191 -25.05 0.99 -3.56
C LYS A 191 -24.48 0.43 -4.85
N ARG A 192 -23.25 -0.09 -4.80
CA ARG A 192 -22.55 -0.67 -5.95
C ARG A 192 -21.57 -1.73 -5.49
N ALA A 193 -21.46 -2.83 -6.25
CA ALA A 193 -20.39 -3.81 -6.15
C ALA A 193 -19.66 -3.85 -7.50
N LEU A 194 -18.36 -3.59 -7.48
CA LEU A 194 -17.51 -3.45 -8.66
C LEU A 194 -16.40 -4.49 -8.62
N PRO A 195 -16.28 -5.38 -9.63
CA PRO A 195 -15.13 -6.26 -9.72
C PRO A 195 -13.85 -5.45 -9.91
N LEU A 196 -12.78 -5.87 -9.25
CA LEU A 196 -11.48 -5.24 -9.42
C LEU A 196 -10.66 -5.99 -10.49
N PRO A 197 -9.91 -5.29 -11.35
CA PRO A 197 -9.08 -5.88 -12.40
C PRO A 197 -7.76 -6.38 -11.79
N VAL A 198 -7.85 -7.37 -10.88
CA VAL A 198 -6.69 -7.98 -10.22
C VAL A 198 -6.61 -9.45 -10.60
N SER A 199 -5.39 -10.00 -10.62
CA SER A 199 -5.12 -11.39 -11.01
C SER A 199 -5.06 -12.36 -9.84
N ALA A 200 -5.15 -11.87 -8.60
CA ALA A 200 -5.10 -12.69 -7.39
C ALA A 200 -5.97 -12.10 -6.27
N PRO A 201 -6.49 -12.94 -5.36
CA PRO A 201 -7.34 -12.53 -4.24
C PRO A 201 -6.49 -12.11 -3.05
N PHE A 202 -5.98 -10.88 -3.06
CA PHE A 202 -5.12 -10.35 -1.99
C PHE A 202 -5.85 -10.23 -0.66
N HIS A 203 -5.08 -10.27 0.45
CA HIS A 203 -5.56 -10.01 1.81
C HIS A 203 -6.70 -10.94 2.26
N CYS A 204 -6.61 -12.21 1.94
CA CYS A 204 -7.50 -13.26 2.45
C CYS A 204 -6.71 -14.55 2.70
N ALA A 205 -7.35 -15.55 3.30
CA ALA A 205 -6.70 -16.81 3.67
C ALA A 205 -6.10 -17.60 2.48
N LEU A 206 -6.56 -17.34 1.25
CA LEU A 206 -5.97 -17.95 0.04
C LEU A 206 -4.51 -17.48 -0.20
N MET A 207 -4.08 -16.39 0.44
CA MET A 207 -2.71 -15.90 0.35
C MET A 207 -1.75 -16.59 1.32
N GLN A 208 -2.15 -17.62 2.05
CA GLN A 208 -1.28 -18.31 3.03
C GLN A 208 0.07 -18.76 2.42
N PRO A 209 0.14 -19.33 1.19
CA PRO A 209 1.43 -19.67 0.60
C PRO A 209 2.37 -18.45 0.41
N ALA A 210 1.79 -17.29 0.11
CA ALA A 210 2.56 -16.05 0.02
C ALA A 210 3.00 -15.56 1.40
N ALA A 211 2.18 -15.70 2.43
CA ALA A 211 2.55 -15.38 3.81
C ALA A 211 3.72 -16.24 4.29
N ASP A 212 3.73 -17.53 3.97
CA ASP A 212 4.81 -18.46 4.32
C ASP A 212 6.12 -18.05 3.63
N ALA A 213 6.08 -17.75 2.33
CA ALA A 213 7.25 -17.24 1.60
C ALA A 213 7.77 -15.90 2.16
N MET A 214 6.86 -15.01 2.54
CA MET A 214 7.25 -13.73 3.16
C MET A 214 7.81 -13.90 4.57
N ALA A 215 7.33 -14.89 5.34
CA ALA A 215 7.89 -15.20 6.67
C ALA A 215 9.37 -15.58 6.57
N GLU A 216 9.73 -16.44 5.60
CA GLU A 216 11.14 -16.83 5.36
C GLU A 216 11.98 -15.62 4.90
N ALA A 217 11.47 -14.83 3.96
CA ALA A 217 12.18 -13.67 3.44
C ALA A 217 12.39 -12.57 4.49
N LEU A 218 11.38 -12.28 5.29
CA LEU A 218 11.45 -11.28 6.36
C LEU A 218 12.35 -11.73 7.52
N ALA A 219 12.38 -13.03 7.82
CA ALA A 219 13.31 -13.58 8.82
C ALA A 219 14.78 -13.39 8.40
N ALA A 220 15.08 -13.50 7.11
CA ALA A 220 16.42 -13.31 6.56
C ALA A 220 16.79 -11.83 6.31
N ALA A 221 15.79 -10.95 6.16
CA ALA A 221 16.04 -9.55 5.85
C ALA A 221 16.57 -8.77 7.06
N PRO A 222 17.60 -7.92 6.88
CA PRO A 222 18.03 -7.01 7.93
C PRO A 222 16.94 -5.94 8.14
N ILE A 223 16.50 -5.79 9.38
CA ILE A 223 15.58 -4.73 9.81
C ILE A 223 16.15 -4.00 11.01
N ARG A 224 15.91 -2.70 11.07
CA ARG A 224 16.29 -1.81 12.18
C ARG A 224 15.02 -1.23 12.80
N PRO A 225 15.09 -0.73 14.05
CA PRO A 225 14.01 0.10 14.57
C PRO A 225 13.75 1.29 13.62
N PRO A 226 12.51 1.56 13.24
CA PRO A 226 12.19 2.73 12.42
C PRO A 226 12.49 4.02 13.18
N LEU A 227 12.90 5.07 12.48
CA LEU A 227 13.19 6.40 13.05
C LEU A 227 11.96 7.02 13.72
N ILE A 228 10.78 6.70 13.22
CA ILE A 228 9.47 7.06 13.78
C ILE A 228 8.53 5.86 13.64
N PRO A 229 7.53 5.71 14.55
CA PRO A 229 6.64 4.55 14.52
C PRO A 229 5.84 4.44 13.21
N ILE A 230 5.59 3.19 12.79
CA ILE A 230 4.65 2.89 11.70
C ILE A 230 3.29 2.50 12.25
N TYR A 231 2.20 2.97 11.64
CA TYR A 231 0.88 2.38 11.84
C TYR A 231 0.73 1.13 10.98
N ALA A 232 0.62 -0.02 11.63
CA ALA A 232 0.54 -1.32 10.96
C ALA A 232 -0.88 -1.60 10.46
N ASN A 233 -1.00 -2.15 9.24
CA ASN A 233 -2.28 -2.36 8.58
C ASN A 233 -3.21 -3.31 9.33
N VAL A 234 -2.68 -4.39 9.92
CA VAL A 234 -3.51 -5.45 10.53
C VAL A 234 -3.95 -5.13 11.95
N THR A 235 -3.25 -4.23 12.66
CA THR A 235 -3.59 -3.83 14.03
C THR A 235 -4.18 -2.45 14.14
N ALA A 236 -4.01 -1.61 13.10
CA ALA A 236 -4.36 -0.18 13.13
C ALA A 236 -3.73 0.55 14.34
N ALA A 237 -2.53 0.16 14.72
CA ALA A 237 -1.80 0.65 15.88
C ALA A 237 -0.33 0.93 15.56
N PRO A 238 0.34 1.84 16.29
CA PRO A 238 1.74 2.14 16.06
C PRO A 238 2.63 0.97 16.50
N ALA A 239 3.67 0.68 15.69
CA ALA A 239 4.71 -0.31 15.95
C ALA A 239 6.09 0.31 15.69
N ALA A 240 7.07 -0.06 16.52
CA ALA A 240 8.46 0.38 16.39
C ALA A 240 9.47 -0.76 16.66
N ASP A 241 9.02 -1.86 17.24
CA ASP A 241 9.86 -3.02 17.48
C ASP A 241 10.06 -3.83 16.19
N PRO A 242 11.30 -4.12 15.77
CA PRO A 242 11.60 -4.82 14.52
C PRO A 242 10.99 -6.22 14.42
N ASP A 243 10.98 -6.98 15.52
CA ASP A 243 10.47 -8.36 15.51
C ASP A 243 8.95 -8.35 15.41
N LEU A 244 8.28 -7.45 16.14
CA LEU A 244 6.84 -7.21 15.97
C LEU A 244 6.49 -6.78 14.55
N ILE A 245 7.27 -5.87 13.96
CA ILE A 245 7.05 -5.41 12.57
C ILE A 245 7.13 -6.58 11.58
N ARG A 246 8.11 -7.49 11.74
CA ARG A 246 8.18 -8.71 10.91
C ARG A 246 6.92 -9.56 11.01
N GLU A 247 6.45 -9.82 12.22
CA GLU A 247 5.24 -10.61 12.46
C GLU A 247 4.02 -9.96 11.81
N LEU A 248 3.86 -8.65 11.98
CA LEU A 248 2.74 -7.89 11.43
C LEU A 248 2.77 -7.85 9.90
N LEU A 249 3.93 -7.76 9.27
CA LEU A 249 4.07 -7.82 7.81
C LEU A 249 3.71 -9.21 7.24
N VAL A 250 4.01 -10.30 7.96
CA VAL A 250 3.56 -11.64 7.58
C VAL A 250 2.05 -11.76 7.71
N GLN A 251 1.47 -11.34 8.83
CA GLN A 251 0.03 -11.32 9.05
C GLN A 251 -0.72 -10.48 8.01
N GLN A 252 -0.11 -9.38 7.54
CA GLN A 252 -0.68 -8.48 6.56
C GLN A 252 -0.99 -9.18 5.22
N VAL A 253 -0.24 -10.22 4.83
CA VAL A 253 -0.42 -10.90 3.55
C VAL A 253 -1.80 -11.55 3.44
N THR A 254 -2.30 -12.13 4.54
CA THR A 254 -3.62 -12.77 4.62
C THR A 254 -4.66 -11.93 5.35
N GLY A 255 -4.24 -10.87 6.03
CA GLY A 255 -5.07 -10.05 6.90
C GLY A 255 -5.65 -8.82 6.22
N THR A 256 -6.69 -8.28 6.81
CA THR A 256 -7.36 -7.07 6.35
C THR A 256 -6.46 -5.85 6.51
N VAL A 257 -6.39 -5.03 5.47
CA VAL A 257 -5.84 -3.67 5.56
C VAL A 257 -6.87 -2.77 6.25
N ARG A 258 -6.67 -2.50 7.54
CA ARG A 258 -7.55 -1.69 8.40
C ARG A 258 -7.25 -0.20 8.25
N TRP A 259 -7.34 0.30 7.00
CA TRP A 259 -6.93 1.67 6.68
C TRP A 259 -7.79 2.72 7.38
N ARG A 260 -9.12 2.53 7.38
CA ARG A 260 -10.05 3.43 8.11
C ARG A 260 -9.66 3.55 9.58
N GLU A 261 -9.49 2.42 10.25
CA GLU A 261 -9.14 2.42 11.67
C GLU A 261 -7.76 3.02 11.93
N SER A 262 -6.79 2.79 11.02
CA SER A 262 -5.46 3.41 11.11
C SER A 262 -5.54 4.94 11.04
N VAL A 263 -6.34 5.49 10.13
CA VAL A 263 -6.54 6.94 10.02
C VAL A 263 -7.30 7.49 11.23
N GLU A 264 -8.36 6.80 11.69
CA GLU A 264 -9.11 7.18 12.90
C GLU A 264 -8.20 7.17 14.15
N ALA A 265 -7.35 6.15 14.28
CA ALA A 265 -6.41 6.06 15.41
C ALA A 265 -5.35 7.18 15.37
N MET A 266 -4.79 7.46 14.18
CA MET A 266 -3.86 8.58 14.00
C MET A 266 -4.54 9.92 14.32
N TRP A 267 -5.77 10.13 13.84
CA TRP A 267 -6.55 11.33 14.15
C TRP A 267 -6.80 11.48 15.64
N ALA A 268 -7.22 10.41 16.32
CA ALA A 268 -7.43 10.39 17.77
C ALA A 268 -6.13 10.65 18.56
N ALA A 269 -4.97 10.26 18.00
CA ALA A 269 -3.66 10.57 18.56
C ALA A 269 -3.21 12.02 18.31
N GLY A 270 -3.99 12.83 17.59
CA GLY A 270 -3.71 14.24 17.30
C GLY A 270 -3.02 14.50 15.95
N VAL A 271 -2.97 13.53 15.04
CA VAL A 271 -2.49 13.74 13.68
C VAL A 271 -3.55 14.49 12.87
N THR A 272 -3.27 15.73 12.53
CA THR A 272 -4.18 16.62 11.77
C THR A 272 -3.69 16.91 10.35
N ASP A 273 -2.45 16.52 10.05
CA ASP A 273 -1.80 16.77 8.76
C ASP A 273 -1.26 15.46 8.18
N PHE A 274 -1.72 15.10 6.98
CA PHE A 274 -1.31 13.91 6.25
C PHE A 274 -0.62 14.29 4.95
N VAL A 275 0.56 13.75 4.70
CA VAL A 275 1.32 13.99 3.46
C VAL A 275 1.50 12.68 2.73
N GLU A 276 0.92 12.57 1.54
CA GLU A 276 1.02 11.40 0.65
C GLU A 276 2.13 11.60 -0.37
N PHE A 277 3.01 10.60 -0.51
CA PHE A 277 4.15 10.64 -1.42
C PHE A 277 3.96 9.73 -2.64
N GLY A 278 4.19 10.28 -3.82
CA GLY A 278 4.24 9.53 -5.09
C GLY A 278 2.89 9.27 -5.76
N ALA A 279 1.76 9.61 -5.11
CA ALA A 279 0.43 9.45 -5.69
C ALA A 279 -0.60 10.41 -5.06
N LYS A 280 -1.86 10.34 -5.56
CA LYS A 280 -3.03 11.07 -5.04
C LYS A 280 -4.21 10.10 -4.82
N ILE A 281 -3.98 9.03 -4.09
CA ILE A 281 -4.93 7.93 -3.87
C ILE A 281 -5.42 7.90 -2.42
N LEU A 282 -4.50 7.97 -1.45
CA LEU A 282 -4.82 7.91 -0.03
C LEU A 282 -5.42 9.21 0.50
N GLY A 283 -5.01 10.34 -0.06
CA GLY A 283 -5.52 11.64 0.35
C GLY A 283 -7.04 11.72 0.33
N PRO A 284 -7.73 11.37 -0.78
CA PRO A 284 -9.18 11.29 -0.81
C PRO A 284 -9.79 10.30 0.19
N MET A 285 -9.10 9.19 0.52
CA MET A 285 -9.55 8.25 1.55
C MET A 285 -9.47 8.89 2.94
N VAL A 286 -8.35 9.52 3.28
CA VAL A 286 -8.18 10.26 4.54
C VAL A 286 -9.28 11.31 4.70
N LYS A 287 -9.57 12.08 3.66
CA LYS A 287 -10.63 13.12 3.69
C LYS A 287 -12.03 12.56 3.94
N ARG A 288 -12.32 11.34 3.50
CA ARG A 288 -13.61 10.68 3.80
C ARG A 288 -13.69 10.17 5.25
N ILE A 289 -12.55 9.82 5.85
CA ILE A 289 -12.47 9.29 7.22
C ILE A 289 -12.35 10.44 8.24
N ALA A 290 -11.47 11.39 7.97
CA ALA A 290 -11.19 12.57 8.79
C ALA A 290 -11.34 13.84 7.94
N PRO A 291 -12.58 14.36 7.76
CA PRO A 291 -12.85 15.49 6.85
C PRO A 291 -12.08 16.77 7.18
N ASP A 292 -11.81 16.99 8.46
CA ASP A 292 -11.10 18.17 8.96
C ASP A 292 -9.57 18.05 8.85
N ALA A 293 -9.03 16.88 8.51
CA ALA A 293 -7.60 16.70 8.31
C ALA A 293 -7.08 17.54 7.15
N THR A 294 -5.91 18.12 7.29
CA THR A 294 -5.14 18.65 6.16
C THR A 294 -4.51 17.50 5.40
N VAL A 295 -4.63 17.49 4.08
CA VAL A 295 -4.02 16.46 3.24
C VAL A 295 -3.26 17.10 2.09
N THR A 296 -1.99 16.76 1.95
CA THR A 296 -1.13 17.19 0.85
C THR A 296 -0.62 15.96 0.11
N SER A 297 -0.86 15.88 -1.20
CA SER A 297 -0.28 14.82 -2.05
C SER A 297 0.89 15.39 -2.85
N VAL A 298 2.04 14.74 -2.77
CA VAL A 298 3.31 15.17 -3.34
C VAL A 298 3.71 14.21 -4.45
N VAL A 299 3.66 14.67 -5.70
CA VAL A 299 3.91 13.83 -6.89
C VAL A 299 4.93 14.46 -7.83
N THR A 300 4.96 15.79 -7.92
CA THR A 300 5.78 16.56 -8.85
C THR A 300 6.86 17.35 -8.12
N MET A 301 7.87 17.81 -8.86
CA MET A 301 8.88 18.75 -8.32
C MET A 301 8.23 19.99 -7.73
N ALA A 302 7.20 20.54 -8.38
CA ALA A 302 6.47 21.71 -7.87
C ALA A 302 5.73 21.42 -6.55
N ASP A 303 5.19 20.20 -6.38
CA ASP A 303 4.59 19.78 -5.11
C ASP A 303 5.67 19.71 -4.01
N ILE A 304 6.85 19.15 -4.34
CA ILE A 304 8.00 19.04 -3.41
C ILE A 304 8.47 20.43 -2.98
N GLU A 305 8.69 21.32 -3.93
CA GLU A 305 9.11 22.72 -3.63
C GLU A 305 8.08 23.46 -2.77
N THR A 306 6.79 23.24 -3.07
CA THR A 306 5.70 23.84 -2.30
C THR A 306 5.69 23.32 -0.87
N LEU A 307 5.80 22.00 -0.69
CA LEU A 307 5.84 21.38 0.63
C LEU A 307 7.08 21.83 1.43
N ALA A 308 8.26 21.88 0.80
CA ALA A 308 9.49 22.31 1.44
C ALA A 308 9.41 23.73 2.03
N ARG A 309 8.65 24.62 1.39
CA ARG A 309 8.43 26.00 1.90
C ARG A 309 7.48 26.07 3.10
N THR A 310 6.72 25.02 3.36
CA THR A 310 5.76 24.96 4.49
C THR A 310 6.37 24.37 5.76
N PHE A 311 7.58 23.81 5.66
CA PHE A 311 8.33 23.22 6.76
C PHE A 311 9.37 24.16 7.34
#